data_61fee0e0930e0ad68e87e03e5e71560d
#
_entry.id   61fee0e0930e0ad68e87e03e5e71560d
#
_cell.length_a   1.000
_cell.length_b   1.000
_cell.length_c   1.000
_cell.angle_alpha   90.00
_cell.angle_beta   90.00
_cell.angle_gamma   90.00
#
_symmetry.space_group_name_H-M   'P 1'
#
loop_
_entity.id
_entity.type
_entity.pdbx_description
1 polymer ?
#
loop_
_entity_poly.entity_id
_entity_poly.type
_entity_poly.pdbx_seq_one_letter_code
_entity_poly.pdbx_strand_id
1 'polypeptide(L)'
;MKINVDIRSAAKPISGISTFKIETISHLLQNYSDIAVRGCFCFNRNEKKADFTWLDEKEVDMSLIPDKIIFNDKYHIPINYERLFGNDVSLNLFLTFFVPYVNFKKPLISTIHDLIVLKTNVESKDFVASHKRRIEYAIGRSNHILTVSESSKIDLCNYFHVDPSDISIVHNGLNVNNFILEGCNQNEIMKLRIKYKLPEEDFILYFGGYRKHKNIESLLKAYSLLSDVEKKNLKVVITNKNQELIQLANELHIDNNVFFTGFIDDSDKFILYKTAKMVYYASLCEGWGVPILESQICKTPVITSNISSMPEASGGYAMLVNPYSVDEIVDAIRQLDKGFLLLDELLDKGYMNARKYTWDKSADELYNVLRKYS
;
A
#
# COMPACT_ATOMS: atom_id res chain seq x y z
N MET A 1 -20.59 12.18 -16.48
CA MET A 1 -20.93 10.82 -16.02
C MET A 1 -21.05 10.81 -14.50
N LYS A 2 -22.14 10.27 -13.92
CA LYS A 2 -22.29 10.14 -12.46
C LYS A 2 -22.08 8.68 -12.04
N ILE A 3 -21.28 8.45 -10.97
CA ILE A 3 -20.92 7.11 -10.49
C ILE A 3 -21.18 6.95 -8.99
N ASN A 4 -21.65 5.78 -8.58
CA ASN A 4 -21.67 5.39 -7.17
C ASN A 4 -20.29 4.87 -6.76
N VAL A 5 -19.73 5.38 -5.69
CA VAL A 5 -18.44 4.92 -5.15
C VAL A 5 -18.63 4.45 -3.71
N ASP A 6 -18.22 3.23 -3.42
CA ASP A 6 -18.17 2.74 -2.04
C ASP A 6 -17.09 3.45 -1.24
N ILE A 7 -17.49 4.29 -0.28
CA ILE A 7 -16.59 5.08 0.57
C ILE A 7 -16.35 4.48 1.96
N ARG A 8 -16.84 3.28 2.25
CA ARG A 8 -16.49 2.58 3.49
C ARG A 8 -14.98 2.44 3.60
N SER A 9 -14.44 2.44 4.79
CA SER A 9 -13.00 2.45 5.08
C SER A 9 -12.22 3.68 4.60
N ALA A 10 -12.87 4.67 3.99
CA ALA A 10 -12.23 5.93 3.59
C ALA A 10 -12.47 7.09 4.58
N ALA A 11 -13.04 6.77 5.73
CA ALA A 11 -13.30 7.75 6.79
C ALA A 11 -12.04 8.34 7.44
N LYS A 12 -10.90 7.64 7.31
CA LYS A 12 -9.56 8.10 7.74
C LYS A 12 -8.50 7.38 6.90
N PRO A 13 -7.41 8.03 6.52
CA PRO A 13 -6.29 7.41 5.80
C PRO A 13 -5.46 6.54 6.76
N ILE A 14 -6.03 5.44 7.28
CA ILE A 14 -5.37 4.54 8.26
C ILE A 14 -4.65 3.38 7.56
N SER A 15 -4.93 3.17 6.27
CA SER A 15 -4.35 2.06 5.50
C SER A 15 -4.04 2.46 4.06
N GLY A 16 -3.16 1.71 3.39
CA GLY A 16 -2.86 1.92 1.97
C GLY A 16 -4.11 1.87 1.08
N ILE A 17 -5.09 1.01 1.40
CA ILE A 17 -6.37 0.94 0.67
C ILE A 17 -7.21 2.21 0.87
N SER A 18 -7.24 2.74 2.10
CA SER A 18 -7.95 4.01 2.37
C SER A 18 -7.32 5.18 1.62
N THR A 19 -6.00 5.28 1.67
CA THR A 19 -5.23 6.31 0.93
C THR A 19 -5.47 6.18 -0.58
N PHE A 20 -5.35 4.97 -1.14
CA PHE A 20 -5.64 4.73 -2.56
C PHE A 20 -7.04 5.23 -2.95
N LYS A 21 -8.06 4.91 -2.15
CA LYS A 21 -9.46 5.30 -2.41
C LYS A 21 -9.62 6.82 -2.37
N ILE A 22 -9.15 7.47 -1.31
CA ILE A 22 -9.28 8.92 -1.12
C ILE A 22 -8.56 9.68 -2.22
N GLU A 23 -7.28 9.39 -2.40
CA GLU A 23 -6.43 10.14 -3.32
C GLU A 23 -6.87 9.93 -4.79
N THR A 24 -7.16 8.68 -5.19
CA THR A 24 -7.58 8.41 -6.57
C THR A 24 -8.91 9.11 -6.91
N ILE A 25 -9.89 9.11 -6.00
CA ILE A 25 -11.17 9.78 -6.25
C ILE A 25 -11.03 11.30 -6.16
N SER A 26 -10.25 11.82 -5.22
CA SER A 26 -10.02 13.26 -5.11
C SER A 26 -9.36 13.83 -6.38
N HIS A 27 -8.31 13.17 -6.87
CA HIS A 27 -7.65 13.57 -8.12
C HIS A 27 -8.54 13.35 -9.35
N LEU A 28 -9.37 12.30 -9.37
CA LEU A 28 -10.36 12.09 -10.42
C LEU A 28 -11.34 13.27 -10.51
N LEU A 29 -11.87 13.74 -9.38
CA LEU A 29 -12.80 14.87 -9.31
C LEU A 29 -12.13 16.22 -9.64
N GLN A 30 -10.85 16.38 -9.30
CA GLN A 30 -10.07 17.58 -9.61
C GLN A 30 -9.76 17.68 -11.10
N ASN A 31 -9.42 16.56 -11.75
CA ASN A 31 -8.92 16.54 -13.13
C ASN A 31 -10.04 16.41 -14.17
N TYR A 32 -11.23 15.88 -13.80
CA TYR A 32 -12.29 15.54 -14.74
C TYR A 32 -13.65 16.12 -14.33
N SER A 33 -14.00 17.28 -14.89
CA SER A 33 -15.27 17.99 -14.61
C SER A 33 -16.50 17.28 -15.15
N ASP A 34 -16.34 16.31 -16.06
CA ASP A 34 -17.43 15.48 -16.60
C ASP A 34 -17.78 14.28 -15.72
N ILE A 35 -17.07 14.09 -14.60
CA ILE A 35 -17.32 13.07 -13.60
C ILE A 35 -18.01 13.69 -12.38
N ALA A 36 -19.08 13.05 -11.92
CA ALA A 36 -19.68 13.31 -10.61
C ALA A 36 -19.68 12.02 -9.81
N VAL A 37 -19.28 12.11 -8.56
CA VAL A 37 -19.21 10.98 -7.62
C VAL A 37 -20.31 11.09 -6.59
N ARG A 38 -21.02 9.99 -6.34
CA ARG A 38 -21.87 9.79 -5.18
C ARG A 38 -21.17 8.82 -4.23
N GLY A 39 -20.75 9.29 -3.08
CA GLY A 39 -20.15 8.46 -2.04
C GLY A 39 -21.22 7.60 -1.35
N CYS A 40 -21.12 6.28 -1.48
CA CYS A 40 -22.05 5.33 -0.91
C CYS A 40 -21.51 4.76 0.39
N PHE A 41 -22.29 4.92 1.46
CA PHE A 41 -21.91 4.48 2.79
C PHE A 41 -23.05 3.70 3.46
N CYS A 42 -22.77 2.57 4.07
CA CYS A 42 -23.73 1.81 4.85
C CYS A 42 -23.56 2.07 6.33
N PHE A 43 -24.67 2.22 7.05
CA PHE A 43 -24.67 2.48 8.48
C PHE A 43 -23.88 1.40 9.25
N ASN A 44 -22.85 1.85 9.97
CA ASN A 44 -22.12 1.04 10.93
C ASN A 44 -22.09 1.75 12.29
N ARG A 45 -22.54 1.07 13.35
CA ARG A 45 -22.59 1.67 14.72
C ARG A 45 -21.23 2.17 15.21
N ASN A 46 -20.15 1.57 14.73
CA ASN A 46 -18.78 1.92 15.13
C ASN A 46 -18.19 3.11 14.35
N GLU A 47 -18.85 3.55 13.25
CA GLU A 47 -18.37 4.60 12.36
C GLU A 47 -19.15 5.90 12.47
N LYS A 48 -19.82 6.16 13.62
CA LYS A 48 -20.54 7.42 13.89
C LYS A 48 -19.69 8.69 13.80
N LYS A 49 -18.37 8.58 13.65
CA LYS A 49 -17.40 9.66 13.49
C LYS A 49 -16.61 9.55 12.18
N ALA A 50 -17.22 8.97 11.15
CA ALA A 50 -16.60 8.92 9.83
C ALA A 50 -16.38 10.34 9.31
N ASP A 51 -15.14 10.64 8.96
CA ASP A 51 -14.75 11.92 8.37
C ASP A 51 -14.65 11.76 6.86
N PHE A 52 -15.58 12.32 6.12
CA PHE A 52 -15.64 12.33 4.67
C PHE A 52 -15.38 13.73 4.10
N THR A 53 -14.66 14.60 4.81
CA THR A 53 -14.39 15.99 4.41
C THR A 53 -13.64 16.11 3.08
N TRP A 54 -13.07 15.00 2.58
CA TRP A 54 -12.46 14.91 1.25
C TRP A 54 -13.50 14.83 0.09
N LEU A 55 -14.80 14.59 0.41
CA LEU A 55 -15.94 14.69 -0.49
C LEU A 55 -16.88 15.80 -0.01
N ASP A 56 -17.60 16.47 -0.93
CA ASP A 56 -18.71 17.34 -0.54
C ASP A 56 -19.76 16.51 0.20
N GLU A 57 -20.17 16.93 1.40
CA GLU A 57 -21.17 16.23 2.22
C GLU A 57 -22.49 15.98 1.45
N LYS A 58 -22.83 16.85 0.48
CA LYS A 58 -24.02 16.70 -0.39
C LYS A 58 -23.90 15.53 -1.37
N GLU A 59 -22.70 15.02 -1.60
CA GLU A 59 -22.43 13.88 -2.48
C GLU A 59 -22.28 12.56 -1.70
N VAL A 60 -22.55 12.57 -0.38
CA VAL A 60 -22.48 11.38 0.47
C VAL A 60 -23.88 10.86 0.78
N ASP A 61 -24.20 9.68 0.27
CA ASP A 61 -25.46 8.98 0.53
C ASP A 61 -25.25 7.83 1.53
N MET A 62 -26.02 7.86 2.62
CA MET A 62 -25.99 6.80 3.63
C MET A 62 -27.22 5.91 3.52
N SER A 63 -27.00 4.61 3.32
CA SER A 63 -28.07 3.61 3.42
C SER A 63 -28.47 3.38 4.87
N LEU A 64 -29.78 3.29 5.13
CA LEU A 64 -30.32 2.89 6.43
C LEU A 64 -30.15 1.41 6.73
N ILE A 65 -29.82 0.59 5.71
CA ILE A 65 -29.54 -0.84 5.90
C ILE A 65 -28.13 -0.99 6.47
N PRO A 66 -27.97 -1.66 7.62
CA PRO A 66 -26.67 -1.91 8.21
C PRO A 66 -25.76 -2.71 7.27
N ASP A 67 -24.46 -2.36 7.23
CA ASP A 67 -23.46 -3.05 6.43
C ASP A 67 -23.41 -4.55 6.71
N LYS A 68 -23.53 -4.97 7.98
CA LYS A 68 -23.59 -6.37 8.41
C LYS A 68 -24.66 -7.20 7.70
N ILE A 69 -25.69 -6.56 7.16
CA ILE A 69 -26.77 -7.25 6.45
C ILE A 69 -26.37 -7.46 5.00
N ILE A 70 -26.01 -6.38 4.28
CA ILE A 70 -25.75 -6.47 2.83
C ILE A 70 -24.37 -7.06 2.48
N PHE A 71 -23.43 -7.07 3.44
CA PHE A 71 -22.10 -7.67 3.28
C PHE A 71 -21.95 -9.05 3.96
N ASN A 72 -23.08 -9.66 4.36
CA ASN A 72 -23.09 -11.00 4.94
C ASN A 72 -23.14 -12.04 3.81
N ASP A 73 -22.11 -12.88 3.71
CA ASP A 73 -21.97 -13.91 2.69
C ASP A 73 -22.95 -15.09 2.83
N LYS A 74 -23.73 -15.13 3.92
CA LYS A 74 -24.77 -16.15 4.13
C LYS A 74 -26.09 -15.84 3.42
N TYR A 75 -26.32 -14.58 3.05
CA TYR A 75 -27.60 -14.14 2.52
C TYR A 75 -27.40 -13.25 1.29
N HIS A 76 -28.09 -13.55 0.21
CA HIS A 76 -28.25 -12.62 -0.91
C HIS A 76 -29.57 -11.87 -0.73
N ILE A 77 -29.51 -10.56 -0.68
CA ILE A 77 -30.70 -9.72 -0.53
C ILE A 77 -31.17 -9.29 -1.91
N PRO A 78 -32.41 -9.64 -2.34
CA PRO A 78 -32.92 -9.36 -3.68
C PRO A 78 -33.31 -7.88 -3.85
N ILE A 79 -32.43 -6.97 -3.44
CA ILE A 79 -32.58 -5.53 -3.59
C ILE A 79 -31.51 -5.04 -4.57
N ASN A 80 -31.82 -4.05 -5.40
CA ASN A 80 -30.83 -3.45 -6.26
C ASN A 80 -30.03 -2.40 -5.49
N TYR A 81 -28.71 -2.41 -5.65
CA TYR A 81 -27.81 -1.45 -5.00
C TYR A 81 -28.18 0.01 -5.31
N GLU A 82 -28.57 0.29 -6.55
CA GLU A 82 -28.98 1.62 -6.99
C GLU A 82 -30.27 2.12 -6.33
N ARG A 83 -31.13 1.22 -5.82
CA ARG A 83 -32.30 1.60 -4.99
C ARG A 83 -31.89 2.11 -3.61
N LEU A 84 -30.72 1.71 -3.13
CA LEU A 84 -30.22 2.15 -1.82
C LEU A 84 -29.53 3.52 -1.92
N PHE A 85 -28.87 3.79 -3.04
CA PHE A 85 -27.97 4.95 -3.19
C PHE A 85 -28.31 5.85 -4.38
N GLY A 86 -29.25 5.47 -5.25
CA GLY A 86 -29.69 6.27 -6.39
C GLY A 86 -29.54 5.59 -7.73
N ASN A 87 -30.56 5.77 -8.58
CA ASN A 87 -30.67 5.13 -9.90
C ASN A 87 -30.10 5.97 -11.05
N ASP A 88 -29.74 7.22 -10.81
CA ASP A 88 -29.27 8.23 -11.77
C ASP A 88 -27.76 8.14 -12.05
N VAL A 89 -27.19 6.96 -11.90
CA VAL A 89 -25.76 6.69 -12.10
C VAL A 89 -25.52 5.82 -13.32
N SER A 90 -24.34 5.93 -13.93
CA SER A 90 -23.88 5.11 -15.03
C SER A 90 -23.33 3.76 -14.57
N LEU A 91 -22.60 3.73 -13.44
CA LEU A 91 -21.96 2.54 -12.90
C LEU A 91 -21.75 2.60 -11.39
N ASN A 92 -21.34 1.45 -10.81
CA ASN A 92 -20.97 1.29 -9.40
C ASN A 92 -19.49 0.93 -9.31
N LEU A 93 -18.73 1.69 -8.51
CA LEU A 93 -17.29 1.51 -8.31
C LEU A 93 -16.98 1.10 -6.88
N PHE A 94 -16.31 -0.02 -6.72
CA PHE A 94 -15.79 -0.52 -5.46
C PHE A 94 -14.25 -0.57 -5.54
N LEU A 95 -13.59 0.34 -4.86
CA LEU A 95 -12.12 0.36 -4.75
C LEU A 95 -11.62 -0.67 -3.71
N THR A 96 -12.37 -1.75 -3.58
CA THR A 96 -12.04 -2.97 -2.83
C THR A 96 -12.80 -4.14 -3.44
N PHE A 97 -12.47 -5.39 -3.05
CA PHE A 97 -13.25 -6.59 -3.39
C PHE A 97 -14.43 -6.85 -2.43
N PHE A 98 -14.65 -6.00 -1.44
CA PHE A 98 -15.81 -6.12 -0.55
C PHE A 98 -17.07 -5.58 -1.23
N VAL A 99 -17.62 -6.39 -2.13
CA VAL A 99 -18.86 -6.11 -2.85
C VAL A 99 -20.05 -6.63 -2.03
N PRO A 100 -21.16 -5.87 -1.90
CA PRO A 100 -22.33 -6.32 -1.14
C PRO A 100 -23.09 -7.43 -1.87
N TYR A 101 -23.74 -8.31 -1.10
CA TYR A 101 -24.52 -9.45 -1.61
C TYR A 101 -25.93 -9.00 -2.01
N VAL A 102 -26.01 -8.14 -3.00
CA VAL A 102 -27.25 -7.57 -3.56
C VAL A 102 -27.22 -7.62 -5.09
N ASN A 103 -28.31 -7.23 -5.73
CA ASN A 103 -28.35 -7.09 -7.20
C ASN A 103 -27.75 -5.76 -7.64
N PHE A 104 -27.19 -5.75 -8.84
CA PHE A 104 -26.73 -4.54 -9.53
C PHE A 104 -27.43 -4.46 -10.90
N LYS A 105 -28.00 -3.30 -11.23
CA LYS A 105 -28.60 -3.02 -12.53
C LYS A 105 -27.63 -2.31 -13.46
N LYS A 106 -26.69 -1.56 -12.88
CA LYS A 106 -25.64 -0.83 -13.58
C LYS A 106 -24.33 -1.61 -13.53
N PRO A 107 -23.42 -1.40 -14.49
CA PRO A 107 -22.11 -2.03 -14.44
C PRO A 107 -21.44 -1.87 -13.08
N LEU A 108 -20.74 -2.92 -12.66
CA LEU A 108 -19.97 -2.98 -11.44
C LEU A 108 -18.49 -3.13 -11.79
N ILE A 109 -17.68 -2.24 -11.23
CA ILE A 109 -16.22 -2.32 -11.28
C ILE A 109 -15.72 -2.50 -9.84
N SER A 110 -14.90 -3.53 -9.60
CA SER A 110 -14.31 -3.77 -8.27
C SER A 110 -12.78 -3.82 -8.34
N THR A 111 -12.13 -3.51 -7.22
CA THR A 111 -10.67 -3.55 -7.11
C THR A 111 -10.22 -4.71 -6.24
N ILE A 112 -9.28 -5.50 -6.74
CA ILE A 112 -8.58 -6.53 -5.97
C ILE A 112 -7.11 -6.12 -5.94
N HIS A 113 -6.66 -5.57 -4.79
CA HIS A 113 -5.31 -5.00 -4.67
C HIS A 113 -4.23 -6.08 -4.74
N ASP A 114 -4.45 -7.20 -4.07
CA ASP A 114 -3.49 -8.30 -3.99
C ASP A 114 -4.16 -9.62 -3.58
N LEU A 115 -3.40 -10.69 -3.62
CA LEU A 115 -3.76 -12.01 -3.14
C LEU A 115 -2.85 -12.48 -1.97
N ILE A 116 -2.28 -11.55 -1.19
CA ILE A 116 -1.35 -11.84 -0.09
C ILE A 116 -1.92 -12.90 0.85
N VAL A 117 -3.20 -12.76 1.24
CA VAL A 117 -3.88 -13.70 2.15
C VAL A 117 -3.92 -15.13 1.59
N LEU A 118 -4.00 -15.28 0.27
CA LEU A 118 -4.05 -16.59 -0.41
C LEU A 118 -2.65 -17.16 -0.67
N LYS A 119 -1.64 -16.31 -0.79
CA LYS A 119 -0.25 -16.68 -1.16
C LYS A 119 0.63 -16.91 0.07
N THR A 120 0.26 -16.36 1.21
CA THR A 120 1.03 -16.46 2.44
C THR A 120 0.28 -17.30 3.47
N ASN A 121 0.94 -18.30 4.06
CA ASN A 121 0.36 -19.16 5.09
C ASN A 121 0.32 -18.48 6.48
N VAL A 122 -0.04 -17.20 6.52
CA VAL A 122 0.02 -16.40 7.76
C VAL A 122 -1.32 -16.44 8.51
N GLU A 123 -2.42 -16.59 7.80
CA GLU A 123 -3.77 -16.50 8.34
C GLU A 123 -4.40 -17.88 8.58
N SER A 124 -5.46 -17.94 9.39
CA SER A 124 -6.20 -19.20 9.62
C SER A 124 -6.87 -19.69 8.34
N LYS A 125 -7.03 -21.03 8.20
CA LYS A 125 -7.68 -21.65 7.04
C LYS A 125 -9.09 -21.10 6.79
N ASP A 126 -9.86 -20.84 7.85
CA ASP A 126 -11.21 -20.30 7.73
C ASP A 126 -11.22 -18.87 7.22
N PHE A 127 -10.27 -18.04 7.68
CA PHE A 127 -10.10 -16.69 7.19
C PHE A 127 -9.71 -16.68 5.70
N VAL A 128 -8.73 -17.50 5.31
CA VAL A 128 -8.31 -17.66 3.90
C VAL A 128 -9.48 -18.11 3.03
N ALA A 129 -10.25 -19.12 3.47
CA ALA A 129 -11.41 -19.61 2.72
C ALA A 129 -12.51 -18.55 2.58
N SER A 130 -12.78 -17.79 3.65
CA SER A 130 -13.74 -16.67 3.59
C SER A 130 -13.27 -15.56 2.66
N HIS A 131 -11.99 -15.20 2.72
CA HIS A 131 -11.37 -14.19 1.87
C HIS A 131 -11.46 -14.60 0.39
N LYS A 132 -11.11 -15.86 0.08
CA LYS A 132 -11.21 -16.43 -1.27
C LYS A 132 -12.63 -16.33 -1.82
N ARG A 133 -13.65 -16.79 -1.07
CA ARG A 133 -15.06 -16.72 -1.49
C ARG A 133 -15.50 -15.28 -1.80
N ARG A 134 -15.05 -14.28 -1.03
CA ARG A 134 -15.37 -12.87 -1.27
C ARG A 134 -14.74 -12.36 -2.57
N ILE A 135 -13.51 -12.74 -2.85
CA ILE A 135 -12.82 -12.40 -4.10
C ILE A 135 -13.57 -13.07 -5.28
N GLU A 136 -13.86 -14.37 -5.18
CA GLU A 136 -14.63 -15.10 -6.20
C GLU A 136 -15.99 -14.44 -6.47
N TYR A 137 -16.69 -14.03 -5.41
CA TYR A 137 -17.95 -13.31 -5.54
C TYR A 137 -17.76 -11.96 -6.25
N ALA A 138 -16.77 -11.17 -5.87
CA ALA A 138 -16.47 -9.89 -6.50
C ALA A 138 -16.16 -10.06 -7.99
N ILE A 139 -15.32 -11.04 -8.35
CA ILE A 139 -14.99 -11.38 -9.73
C ILE A 139 -16.26 -11.75 -10.52
N GLY A 140 -17.06 -12.67 -10.00
CA GLY A 140 -18.28 -13.14 -10.67
C GLY A 140 -19.40 -12.10 -10.82
N ARG A 141 -19.31 -10.97 -10.07
CA ARG A 141 -20.29 -9.87 -10.13
C ARG A 141 -19.82 -8.68 -10.91
N SER A 142 -18.50 -8.51 -11.07
CA SER A 142 -17.91 -7.35 -11.74
C SER A 142 -17.95 -7.48 -13.26
N ASN A 143 -18.24 -6.37 -13.93
CA ASN A 143 -18.08 -6.23 -15.36
C ASN A 143 -16.62 -5.95 -15.73
N HIS A 144 -15.83 -5.47 -14.76
CA HIS A 144 -14.41 -5.23 -14.92
C HIS A 144 -13.72 -5.23 -13.54
N ILE A 145 -12.45 -5.62 -13.52
CA ILE A 145 -11.64 -5.70 -12.31
C ILE A 145 -10.50 -4.69 -12.42
N LEU A 146 -10.26 -3.99 -11.34
CA LEU A 146 -9.07 -3.18 -11.15
C LEU A 146 -8.08 -3.90 -10.25
N THR A 147 -6.82 -3.73 -10.53
CA THR A 147 -5.72 -4.13 -9.63
C THR A 147 -4.63 -3.06 -9.63
N VAL A 148 -3.56 -3.23 -8.85
CA VAL A 148 -2.58 -2.17 -8.63
C VAL A 148 -1.20 -2.46 -9.22
N SER A 149 -1.01 -3.64 -9.84
CA SER A 149 0.26 -4.03 -10.48
C SER A 149 0.06 -5.14 -11.52
N GLU A 150 1.02 -5.28 -12.43
CA GLU A 150 1.08 -6.45 -13.35
C GLU A 150 1.23 -7.76 -12.55
N SER A 151 2.01 -7.76 -11.49
CA SER A 151 2.15 -8.92 -10.60
C SER A 151 0.80 -9.37 -10.05
N SER A 152 -0.02 -8.45 -9.53
CA SER A 152 -1.36 -8.77 -9.02
C SER A 152 -2.32 -9.19 -10.13
N LYS A 153 -2.19 -8.62 -11.34
CA LYS A 153 -2.96 -9.04 -12.53
C LYS A 153 -2.63 -10.49 -12.91
N ILE A 154 -1.37 -10.84 -12.98
CA ILE A 154 -0.91 -12.21 -13.24
C ILE A 154 -1.44 -13.18 -12.18
N ASP A 155 -1.40 -12.79 -10.90
CA ASP A 155 -1.93 -13.58 -9.81
C ASP A 155 -3.45 -13.85 -9.99
N LEU A 156 -4.23 -12.83 -10.35
CA LEU A 156 -5.68 -12.97 -10.59
C LEU A 156 -5.96 -13.93 -11.76
N CYS A 157 -5.22 -13.82 -12.85
CA CYS A 157 -5.35 -14.72 -13.99
C CYS A 157 -5.02 -16.17 -13.58
N ASN A 158 -3.95 -16.38 -12.82
CA ASN A 158 -3.50 -17.72 -12.42
C ASN A 158 -4.39 -18.37 -11.37
N TYR A 159 -4.85 -17.63 -10.34
CA TYR A 159 -5.63 -18.19 -9.22
C TYR A 159 -7.12 -18.29 -9.52
N PHE A 160 -7.67 -17.39 -10.32
CA PHE A 160 -9.11 -17.29 -10.55
C PHE A 160 -9.51 -17.42 -12.02
N HIS A 161 -8.53 -17.63 -12.92
CA HIS A 161 -8.74 -17.78 -14.37
C HIS A 161 -9.51 -16.59 -14.99
N VAL A 162 -9.28 -15.38 -14.47
CA VAL A 162 -9.86 -14.17 -15.04
C VAL A 162 -9.18 -13.86 -16.35
N ASP A 163 -9.96 -13.46 -17.38
CA ASP A 163 -9.39 -13.02 -18.66
C ASP A 163 -8.56 -11.75 -18.43
N PRO A 164 -7.31 -11.68 -18.92
CA PRO A 164 -6.50 -10.47 -18.79
C PRO A 164 -7.14 -9.20 -19.36
N SER A 165 -8.06 -9.33 -20.34
CA SER A 165 -8.80 -8.20 -20.93
C SER A 165 -9.82 -7.59 -19.97
N ASP A 166 -10.29 -8.36 -18.98
CA ASP A 166 -11.22 -7.92 -17.95
C ASP A 166 -10.54 -7.26 -16.75
N ILE A 167 -9.19 -7.15 -16.79
CA ILE A 167 -8.40 -6.56 -15.70
C ILE A 167 -7.63 -5.36 -16.21
N SER A 168 -7.84 -4.21 -15.57
CA SER A 168 -7.01 -3.01 -15.76
C SER A 168 -6.22 -2.68 -14.50
N ILE A 169 -5.04 -2.10 -14.71
CA ILE A 169 -4.19 -1.65 -13.62
C ILE A 169 -4.45 -0.18 -13.36
N VAL A 170 -4.60 0.15 -12.08
CA VAL A 170 -4.61 1.52 -11.55
C VAL A 170 -3.57 1.56 -10.43
N HIS A 171 -2.42 2.13 -10.73
CA HIS A 171 -1.30 2.15 -9.79
C HIS A 171 -1.59 3.02 -8.57
N ASN A 172 -0.97 2.69 -7.43
CA ASN A 172 -0.91 3.63 -6.32
C ASN A 172 0.00 4.80 -6.68
N GLY A 173 -0.48 6.01 -6.43
CA GLY A 173 0.31 7.21 -6.59
C GLY A 173 1.14 7.56 -5.35
N LEU A 174 1.97 8.59 -5.52
CA LEU A 174 2.73 9.26 -4.49
C LEU A 174 2.34 10.74 -4.46
N ASN A 175 2.22 11.32 -3.28
CA ASN A 175 2.19 12.77 -3.10
C ASN A 175 3.61 13.32 -3.23
N VAL A 176 4.10 13.40 -4.48
CA VAL A 176 5.48 13.79 -4.81
C VAL A 176 5.86 15.12 -4.16
N ASN A 177 4.92 16.09 -4.10
CA ASN A 177 5.15 17.40 -3.52
C ASN A 177 5.52 17.34 -2.02
N ASN A 178 5.06 16.35 -1.28
CA ASN A 178 5.42 16.16 0.12
C ASN A 178 6.88 15.72 0.29
N PHE A 179 7.53 15.26 -0.79
CA PHE A 179 8.90 14.74 -0.82
C PHE A 179 9.91 15.64 -1.56
N ILE A 180 9.46 16.74 -2.21
CA ILE A 180 10.32 17.68 -2.96
C ILE A 180 10.77 18.86 -2.08
N LEU A 181 10.53 18.86 -0.79
CA LEU A 181 11.00 19.93 0.08
C LEU A 181 12.52 20.09 -0.06
N GLU A 182 12.94 21.28 -0.49
CA GLU A 182 14.34 21.66 -0.62
C GLU A 182 15.05 21.48 0.72
N GLY A 183 15.91 20.46 0.78
CA GLY A 183 16.93 20.27 1.79
C GLY A 183 16.43 20.13 3.24
N CYS A 184 16.46 18.91 3.78
CA CYS A 184 16.41 18.76 5.24
C CYS A 184 17.61 19.50 5.85
N ASN A 185 17.38 20.50 6.68
CA ASN A 185 18.46 21.15 7.39
C ASN A 185 18.86 20.32 8.64
N GLN A 186 20.08 20.51 9.12
CA GLN A 186 20.62 19.76 10.26
C GLN A 186 19.74 19.88 11.53
N ASN A 187 19.07 21.02 11.73
CA ASN A 187 18.19 21.24 12.87
C ASN A 187 16.93 20.37 12.80
N GLU A 188 16.37 20.15 11.62
CA GLU A 188 15.21 19.29 11.42
C GLU A 188 15.57 17.82 11.67
N ILE A 189 16.72 17.39 11.16
CA ILE A 189 17.26 16.05 11.41
C ILE A 189 17.47 15.83 12.91
N MET A 190 18.06 16.82 13.60
CA MET A 190 18.30 16.74 15.05
C MET A 190 17.00 16.67 15.84
N LYS A 191 15.99 17.48 15.50
CA LYS A 191 14.66 17.42 16.10
C LYS A 191 14.00 16.06 15.89
N LEU A 192 14.10 15.50 14.67
CA LEU A 192 13.60 14.19 14.35
C LEU A 192 14.27 13.10 15.20
N ARG A 193 15.61 13.13 15.29
CA ARG A 193 16.38 12.16 16.12
C ARG A 193 15.95 12.19 17.58
N ILE A 194 15.76 13.38 18.15
CA ILE A 194 15.29 13.54 19.53
C ILE A 194 13.85 13.04 19.68
N LYS A 195 12.94 13.45 18.77
CA LYS A 195 11.52 13.12 18.84
C LYS A 195 11.28 11.59 18.83
N TYR A 196 11.98 10.88 17.97
CA TYR A 196 11.80 9.45 17.74
C TYR A 196 12.90 8.59 18.37
N LYS A 197 13.81 9.18 19.15
CA LYS A 197 14.95 8.50 19.79
C LYS A 197 15.77 7.69 18.79
N LEU A 198 16.06 8.30 17.63
CA LEU A 198 16.85 7.65 16.59
C LEU A 198 18.34 7.60 17.01
N PRO A 199 19.12 6.62 16.49
CA PRO A 199 20.55 6.53 16.71
C PRO A 199 21.28 7.75 16.11
N GLU A 200 22.46 8.08 16.67
CA GLU A 200 23.36 9.10 16.08
C GLU A 200 24.07 8.58 14.84
N GLU A 201 24.29 7.28 14.78
CA GLU A 201 24.93 6.56 13.68
C GLU A 201 24.02 6.47 12.46
N ASP A 202 24.58 6.01 11.35
CA ASP A 202 23.83 5.62 10.15
C ASP A 202 22.85 4.46 10.48
N PHE A 203 21.74 4.38 9.75
CA PHE A 203 20.78 3.30 10.01
C PHE A 203 20.09 2.78 8.76
N ILE A 204 19.73 1.49 8.83
CA ILE A 204 18.81 0.82 7.92
C ILE A 204 17.39 1.13 8.40
N LEU A 205 16.56 1.70 7.56
CA LEU A 205 15.16 2.01 7.89
C LEU A 205 14.23 0.90 7.38
N TYR A 206 13.41 0.37 8.28
CA TYR A 206 12.16 -0.29 7.89
C TYR A 206 10.99 0.63 8.22
N PHE A 207 10.20 0.99 7.20
CA PHE A 207 9.01 1.82 7.36
C PHE A 207 7.73 1.02 7.09
N GLY A 208 6.84 0.94 8.08
CA GLY A 208 5.54 0.30 7.96
C GLY A 208 5.12 -0.53 9.17
N GLY A 209 3.90 -1.08 9.08
CA GLY A 209 3.34 -1.97 10.10
C GLY A 209 3.95 -3.38 10.02
N TYR A 210 3.96 -4.07 11.16
CA TYR A 210 4.39 -5.46 11.21
C TYR A 210 3.31 -6.39 10.64
N ARG A 211 3.71 -7.20 9.69
CA ARG A 211 3.01 -8.38 9.19
C ARG A 211 4.07 -9.40 8.74
N LYS A 212 3.84 -10.68 8.95
CA LYS A 212 4.84 -11.73 8.64
C LYS A 212 5.34 -11.69 7.18
N HIS A 213 4.44 -11.38 6.23
CA HIS A 213 4.85 -11.24 4.82
C HIS A 213 5.79 -10.06 4.54
N LYS A 214 5.91 -9.10 5.47
CA LYS A 214 6.85 -7.97 5.37
C LYS A 214 8.30 -8.37 5.62
N ASN A 215 8.53 -9.57 6.15
CA ASN A 215 9.83 -10.22 6.24
C ASN A 215 10.91 -9.42 7.02
N ILE A 216 10.49 -8.76 8.09
CA ILE A 216 11.40 -7.97 8.95
C ILE A 216 12.36 -8.88 9.71
N GLU A 217 11.92 -10.11 10.01
CA GLU A 217 12.72 -11.13 10.65
C GLU A 217 14.00 -11.46 9.85
N SER A 218 13.91 -11.48 8.52
CA SER A 218 15.08 -11.70 7.67
C SER A 218 16.06 -10.52 7.72
N LEU A 219 15.58 -9.28 7.86
CA LEU A 219 16.44 -8.12 8.12
C LEU A 219 17.22 -8.30 9.44
N LEU A 220 16.52 -8.65 10.53
CA LEU A 220 17.17 -8.82 11.85
C LEU A 220 18.19 -9.97 11.84
N LYS A 221 17.87 -11.08 11.18
CA LYS A 221 18.80 -12.20 11.00
C LYS A 221 20.03 -11.80 10.15
N ALA A 222 19.82 -11.12 9.04
CA ALA A 222 20.92 -10.62 8.20
C ALA A 222 21.79 -9.62 8.96
N TYR A 223 21.17 -8.69 9.67
CA TYR A 223 21.90 -7.72 10.50
C TYR A 223 22.72 -8.40 11.62
N SER A 224 22.21 -9.46 12.23
CA SER A 224 22.95 -10.19 13.27
C SER A 224 24.26 -10.82 12.76
N LEU A 225 24.35 -11.14 11.45
CA LEU A 225 25.55 -11.70 10.81
C LEU A 225 26.59 -10.64 10.41
N LEU A 226 26.30 -9.36 10.56
CA LEU A 226 27.30 -8.30 10.38
C LEU A 226 28.35 -8.40 11.49
N SER A 227 29.58 -7.96 11.20
CA SER A 227 30.65 -7.87 12.20
C SER A 227 30.34 -6.78 13.26
N ASP A 228 30.98 -6.84 14.41
CA ASP A 228 30.78 -5.83 15.45
C ASP A 228 31.21 -4.43 15.00
N VAL A 229 32.18 -4.33 14.08
CA VAL A 229 32.61 -3.06 13.47
C VAL A 229 31.52 -2.49 12.59
N GLU A 230 30.86 -3.30 11.76
CA GLU A 230 29.73 -2.90 10.93
C GLU A 230 28.55 -2.46 11.80
N LYS A 231 28.18 -3.24 12.82
CA LYS A 231 27.10 -2.94 13.77
C LYS A 231 27.35 -1.67 14.60
N LYS A 232 28.61 -1.33 14.86
CA LYS A 232 28.95 -0.12 15.58
C LYS A 232 28.53 1.12 14.82
N ASN A 233 28.70 1.13 13.51
CA ASN A 233 28.47 2.31 12.68
C ASN A 233 27.10 2.31 11.96
N LEU A 234 26.45 1.16 11.85
CA LEU A 234 25.16 1.01 11.17
C LEU A 234 24.14 0.38 12.14
N LYS A 235 23.03 1.04 12.37
CA LYS A 235 21.94 0.59 13.24
C LYS A 235 20.73 0.15 12.43
N VAL A 236 19.69 -0.39 13.10
CA VAL A 236 18.39 -0.70 12.49
C VAL A 236 17.32 0.14 13.17
N VAL A 237 16.50 0.83 12.36
CA VAL A 237 15.32 1.58 12.82
C VAL A 237 14.06 0.98 12.24
N ILE A 238 13.13 0.61 13.11
CA ILE A 238 11.83 0.02 12.76
C ILE A 238 10.71 0.94 13.26
N THR A 239 9.86 1.42 12.35
CA THR A 239 8.83 2.43 12.68
C THR A 239 7.59 1.87 13.40
N ASN A 240 7.57 0.59 13.68
CA ASN A 240 6.49 -0.03 14.46
C ASN A 240 7.07 -0.84 15.61
N LYS A 241 6.47 -0.70 16.79
CA LYS A 241 6.87 -1.47 17.95
C LYS A 241 6.08 -2.79 17.98
N ASN A 242 6.79 -3.91 17.85
CA ASN A 242 6.21 -5.24 17.87
C ASN A 242 6.99 -6.14 18.84
N GLN A 243 6.27 -6.88 19.70
CA GLN A 243 6.88 -7.69 20.76
C GLN A 243 7.68 -8.87 20.20
N GLU A 244 7.20 -9.49 19.10
CA GLU A 244 7.90 -10.61 18.45
C GLU A 244 9.26 -10.17 17.89
N LEU A 245 9.32 -8.97 17.29
CA LEU A 245 10.58 -8.42 16.76
C LEU A 245 11.55 -8.00 17.87
N ILE A 246 11.03 -7.47 19.00
CA ILE A 246 11.85 -7.14 20.16
C ILE A 246 12.46 -8.41 20.75
N GLN A 247 11.66 -9.46 20.90
CA GLN A 247 12.13 -10.75 21.37
C GLN A 247 13.19 -11.34 20.45
N LEU A 248 12.95 -11.31 19.13
CA LEU A 248 13.92 -11.79 18.14
C LEU A 248 15.23 -11.00 18.19
N ALA A 249 15.20 -9.68 18.37
CA ALA A 249 16.40 -8.86 18.51
C ALA A 249 17.23 -9.27 19.75
N ASN A 250 16.55 -9.56 20.88
CA ASN A 250 17.21 -10.08 22.09
C ASN A 250 17.82 -11.47 21.86
N GLU A 251 17.08 -12.39 21.22
CA GLU A 251 17.57 -13.75 20.90
C GLU A 251 18.80 -13.73 19.98
N LEU A 252 18.86 -12.76 19.08
CA LEU A 252 19.97 -12.54 18.16
C LEU A 252 21.11 -11.69 18.77
N HIS A 253 20.99 -11.24 20.01
CA HIS A 253 21.95 -10.37 20.72
C HIS A 253 22.26 -9.06 19.98
N ILE A 254 21.23 -8.45 19.36
CA ILE A 254 21.32 -7.18 18.63
C ILE A 254 20.39 -6.08 19.17
N ASP A 255 19.77 -6.32 20.33
CA ASP A 255 18.80 -5.42 20.97
C ASP A 255 19.33 -3.99 21.17
N ASN A 256 20.62 -3.83 21.47
CA ASN A 256 21.28 -2.53 21.61
C ASN A 256 21.51 -1.79 20.27
N ASN A 257 21.25 -2.46 19.14
CA ASN A 257 21.46 -1.91 17.79
C ASN A 257 20.14 -1.73 17.01
N VAL A 258 19.00 -2.12 17.58
CA VAL A 258 17.68 -2.04 16.95
C VAL A 258 16.79 -1.06 17.70
N PHE A 259 16.32 -0.04 17.01
CA PHE A 259 15.52 1.06 17.54
C PHE A 259 14.08 0.97 17.03
N PHE A 260 13.12 0.96 17.96
CA PHE A 260 11.69 0.94 17.62
C PHE A 260 11.08 2.30 17.92
N THR A 261 10.70 3.06 16.89
CA THR A 261 10.20 4.43 17.04
C THR A 261 8.72 4.49 17.43
N GLY A 262 7.93 3.47 17.10
CA GLY A 262 6.47 3.55 17.11
C GLY A 262 5.94 4.29 15.88
N PHE A 263 4.78 4.93 16.02
CA PHE A 263 4.13 5.67 14.93
C PHE A 263 4.95 6.90 14.55
N ILE A 264 5.06 7.16 13.24
CA ILE A 264 5.72 8.33 12.67
C ILE A 264 4.65 9.24 12.07
N ASP A 265 4.70 10.52 12.38
CA ASP A 265 3.81 11.52 11.78
C ASP A 265 4.13 11.69 10.29
N ASP A 266 3.09 11.86 9.46
CA ASP A 266 3.26 11.98 8.01
C ASP A 266 4.18 13.13 7.60
N SER A 267 4.17 14.23 8.37
CA SER A 267 5.07 15.38 8.19
C SER A 267 6.56 15.06 8.37
N ASP A 268 6.87 14.04 9.17
CA ASP A 268 8.23 13.66 9.51
C ASP A 268 8.78 12.54 8.60
N LYS A 269 7.90 11.92 7.86
CA LYS A 269 8.19 10.75 7.03
C LYS A 269 9.30 11.01 6.02
N PHE A 270 9.21 12.13 5.30
CA PHE A 270 10.22 12.51 4.31
C PHE A 270 11.61 12.65 4.94
N ILE A 271 11.71 13.38 6.07
CA ILE A 271 12.99 13.60 6.76
C ILE A 271 13.56 12.27 7.23
N LEU A 272 12.71 11.35 7.72
CA LEU A 272 13.13 10.02 8.16
C LEU A 272 13.75 9.20 7.01
N TYR A 273 13.09 9.17 5.84
CA TYR A 273 13.64 8.51 4.65
C TYR A 273 14.98 9.12 4.24
N LYS A 274 15.06 10.45 4.18
CA LYS A 274 16.28 11.20 3.82
C LYS A 274 17.44 10.98 4.79
N THR A 275 17.15 10.75 6.07
CA THR A 275 18.17 10.54 7.10
C THR A 275 18.69 9.11 7.13
N ALA A 276 17.93 8.17 6.60
CA ALA A 276 18.33 6.77 6.53
C ALA A 276 19.49 6.56 5.55
N LYS A 277 20.44 5.70 5.90
CA LYS A 277 21.52 5.25 5.00
C LYS A 277 20.96 4.42 3.86
N MET A 278 19.99 3.57 4.17
CA MET A 278 19.26 2.73 3.23
C MET A 278 17.92 2.31 3.81
N VAL A 279 17.01 1.90 2.95
CA VAL A 279 15.69 1.35 3.31
C VAL A 279 15.67 -0.15 3.04
N TYR A 280 15.09 -0.91 3.93
CA TYR A 280 14.80 -2.33 3.73
C TYR A 280 13.30 -2.54 3.52
N TYR A 281 12.94 -3.14 2.39
CA TYR A 281 11.56 -3.51 2.07
C TYR A 281 11.51 -4.80 1.23
N ALA A 282 12.17 -5.87 1.71
CA ALA A 282 12.22 -7.15 1.02
C ALA A 282 11.09 -8.08 1.48
N SER A 283 9.84 -7.66 1.24
CA SER A 283 8.63 -8.44 1.54
C SER A 283 8.55 -9.73 0.73
N LEU A 284 7.82 -10.72 1.27
CA LEU A 284 7.55 -11.99 0.57
C LEU A 284 6.45 -11.83 -0.49
N CYS A 285 5.54 -10.90 -0.30
CA CYS A 285 4.43 -10.62 -1.22
C CYS A 285 3.87 -9.23 -0.96
N GLU A 286 3.60 -8.45 -2.01
CA GLU A 286 2.96 -7.15 -1.97
C GLU A 286 2.01 -6.97 -3.16
N GLY A 287 0.99 -6.11 -2.95
CA GLY A 287 0.17 -5.64 -4.07
C GLY A 287 0.92 -4.63 -4.94
N TRP A 288 1.71 -3.72 -4.30
CA TRP A 288 2.50 -2.70 -4.98
C TRP A 288 3.87 -2.51 -4.34
N GLY A 289 4.02 -1.65 -3.38
CA GLY A 289 5.30 -1.35 -2.74
C GLY A 289 5.57 0.14 -2.62
N VAL A 290 4.59 0.90 -2.12
CA VAL A 290 4.71 2.35 -1.93
C VAL A 290 6.00 2.76 -1.20
N PRO A 291 6.48 2.07 -0.14
CA PRO A 291 7.73 2.42 0.52
C PRO A 291 8.98 2.38 -0.37
N ILE A 292 8.97 1.58 -1.44
CA ILE A 292 10.06 1.57 -2.43
C ILE A 292 10.09 2.92 -3.17
N LEU A 293 8.92 3.37 -3.63
CA LEU A 293 8.81 4.66 -4.33
C LEU A 293 9.13 5.84 -3.41
N GLU A 294 8.73 5.77 -2.13
CA GLU A 294 9.05 6.77 -1.11
C GLU A 294 10.57 6.85 -0.86
N SER A 295 11.25 5.72 -0.82
CA SER A 295 12.71 5.65 -0.74
C SER A 295 13.35 6.28 -1.98
N GLN A 296 12.88 5.91 -3.17
CA GLN A 296 13.41 6.40 -4.44
C GLN A 296 13.22 7.91 -4.62
N ILE A 297 12.03 8.45 -4.28
CA ILE A 297 11.79 9.90 -4.38
C ILE A 297 12.65 10.70 -3.38
N CYS A 298 13.06 10.08 -2.28
CA CYS A 298 14.01 10.63 -1.32
C CYS A 298 15.46 10.48 -1.75
N LYS A 299 15.75 9.78 -2.86
CA LYS A 299 17.10 9.35 -3.27
C LYS A 299 17.82 8.57 -2.16
N THR A 300 17.08 7.74 -1.42
CA THR A 300 17.62 6.83 -0.42
C THR A 300 17.64 5.44 -1.03
N PRO A 301 18.78 4.72 -1.05
CA PRO A 301 18.86 3.40 -1.65
C PRO A 301 17.93 2.41 -0.93
N VAL A 302 17.32 1.50 -1.68
CA VAL A 302 16.39 0.52 -1.13
C VAL A 302 16.82 -0.91 -1.49
N ILE A 303 16.81 -1.79 -0.47
CA ILE A 303 16.91 -3.24 -0.62
C ILE A 303 15.47 -3.77 -0.68
N THR A 304 15.12 -4.43 -1.77
CA THR A 304 13.78 -4.99 -1.95
C THR A 304 13.80 -6.36 -2.59
N SER A 305 12.66 -7.06 -2.60
CA SER A 305 12.58 -8.42 -3.15
C SER A 305 12.66 -8.45 -4.68
N ASN A 306 13.22 -9.52 -5.20
CA ASN A 306 13.20 -9.85 -6.63
C ASN A 306 11.93 -10.58 -7.07
N ILE A 307 10.89 -10.64 -6.21
CA ILE A 307 9.61 -11.32 -6.46
C ILE A 307 8.41 -10.39 -6.25
N SER A 308 7.22 -10.86 -6.65
CA SER A 308 5.95 -10.13 -6.53
C SER A 308 5.99 -8.79 -7.29
N SER A 309 5.37 -7.74 -6.76
CA SER A 309 5.32 -6.40 -7.39
C SER A 309 6.56 -5.54 -7.17
N MET A 310 7.49 -5.96 -6.31
CA MET A 310 8.65 -5.13 -5.92
C MET A 310 9.61 -4.80 -7.07
N PRO A 311 9.95 -5.75 -7.99
CA PRO A 311 10.74 -5.40 -9.18
C PRO A 311 10.05 -4.37 -10.08
N GLU A 312 8.72 -4.49 -10.26
CA GLU A 312 7.89 -3.57 -11.04
C GLU A 312 7.87 -2.17 -10.37
N ALA A 313 7.55 -2.10 -9.07
CA ALA A 313 7.51 -0.84 -8.33
C ALA A 313 8.86 -0.12 -8.34
N SER A 314 9.96 -0.87 -8.20
CA SER A 314 11.30 -0.29 -8.21
C SER A 314 11.77 0.15 -9.61
N GLY A 315 11.11 -0.33 -10.68
CA GLY A 315 11.56 -0.13 -12.05
C GLY A 315 12.92 -0.73 -12.35
N GLY A 316 13.40 -1.66 -11.52
CA GLY A 316 14.74 -2.23 -11.56
C GLY A 316 15.83 -1.35 -10.92
N TYR A 317 15.45 -0.22 -10.32
CA TYR A 317 16.37 0.73 -9.68
C TYR A 317 16.38 0.57 -8.15
N ALA A 318 16.69 -0.64 -7.69
CA ALA A 318 16.84 -1.03 -6.29
C ALA A 318 17.83 -2.18 -6.19
N MET A 319 18.32 -2.46 -4.98
CA MET A 319 19.04 -3.69 -4.68
C MET A 319 18.03 -4.83 -4.55
N LEU A 320 17.87 -5.62 -5.63
CA LEU A 320 16.96 -6.76 -5.66
C LEU A 320 17.61 -7.99 -5.02
N VAL A 321 16.94 -8.56 -4.02
CA VAL A 321 17.41 -9.75 -3.30
C VAL A 321 16.35 -10.84 -3.30
N ASN A 322 16.75 -12.08 -3.21
CA ASN A 322 15.85 -13.16 -2.83
C ASN A 322 15.45 -12.98 -1.35
N PRO A 323 14.17 -12.71 -1.04
CA PRO A 323 13.74 -12.42 0.33
C PRO A 323 13.90 -13.62 1.28
N TYR A 324 14.13 -14.82 0.76
CA TYR A 324 14.38 -16.04 1.53
C TYR A 324 15.88 -16.28 1.80
N SER A 325 16.78 -15.52 1.17
CA SER A 325 18.22 -15.65 1.33
C SER A 325 18.75 -14.56 2.27
N VAL A 326 19.06 -14.97 3.49
CA VAL A 326 19.69 -14.07 4.48
C VAL A 326 21.04 -13.57 3.99
N ASP A 327 21.80 -14.42 3.31
CA ASP A 327 23.13 -14.07 2.78
C ASP A 327 23.05 -12.98 1.70
N GLU A 328 22.09 -13.07 0.77
CA GLU A 328 21.88 -12.01 -0.23
C GLU A 328 21.51 -10.66 0.41
N ILE A 329 20.73 -10.69 1.51
CA ILE A 329 20.37 -9.48 2.26
C ILE A 329 21.64 -8.91 2.93
N VAL A 330 22.49 -9.74 3.52
CA VAL A 330 23.79 -9.33 4.10
C VAL A 330 24.66 -8.65 3.07
N ASP A 331 24.81 -9.30 1.88
CA ASP A 331 25.62 -8.77 0.81
C ASP A 331 25.10 -7.44 0.27
N ALA A 332 23.77 -7.31 0.14
CA ALA A 332 23.14 -6.07 -0.26
C ALA A 332 23.38 -4.94 0.76
N ILE A 333 23.25 -5.23 2.06
CA ILE A 333 23.56 -4.26 3.13
C ILE A 333 25.02 -3.80 3.01
N ARG A 334 25.97 -4.73 2.88
CA ARG A 334 27.38 -4.42 2.76
C ARG A 334 27.73 -3.61 1.52
N GLN A 335 27.11 -3.92 0.38
CA GLN A 335 27.34 -3.18 -0.85
C GLN A 335 26.84 -1.74 -0.73
N LEU A 336 25.65 -1.53 -0.17
CA LEU A 336 25.10 -0.18 0.01
C LEU A 336 25.84 0.61 1.09
N ASP A 337 26.29 -0.04 2.16
CA ASP A 337 27.04 0.62 3.24
C ASP A 337 28.40 1.14 2.76
N LYS A 338 29.12 0.34 1.98
CA LYS A 338 30.42 0.72 1.39
C LYS A 338 30.30 1.70 0.22
N GLY A 339 29.13 1.78 -0.40
CA GLY A 339 28.91 2.43 -1.68
C GLY A 339 29.48 1.61 -2.84
N PHE A 340 29.01 1.87 -4.05
CA PHE A 340 29.51 1.28 -5.28
C PHE A 340 29.43 2.29 -6.43
N LEU A 341 30.26 2.06 -7.47
CA LEU A 341 30.50 3.04 -8.55
C LEU A 341 29.23 3.57 -9.23
N LEU A 342 28.15 2.77 -9.30
CA LEU A 342 26.91 3.14 -9.97
C LEU A 342 25.77 3.54 -8.99
N LEU A 343 26.10 3.80 -7.72
CA LEU A 343 25.07 4.13 -6.71
C LEU A 343 24.32 5.41 -7.06
N ASP A 344 25.03 6.48 -7.46
CA ASP A 344 24.38 7.75 -7.82
C ASP A 344 23.47 7.59 -9.04
N GLU A 345 23.89 6.81 -10.04
CA GLU A 345 23.06 6.50 -11.20
C GLU A 345 21.78 5.72 -10.82
N LEU A 346 21.91 4.75 -9.91
CA LEU A 346 20.78 3.98 -9.38
C LEU A 346 19.78 4.91 -8.66
N LEU A 347 20.28 5.83 -7.83
CA LEU A 347 19.46 6.79 -7.09
C LEU A 347 18.74 7.77 -8.02
N ASP A 348 19.43 8.32 -9.03
CA ASP A 348 18.86 9.25 -9.99
C ASP A 348 17.79 8.57 -10.86
N LYS A 349 18.05 7.37 -11.34
CA LYS A 349 17.06 6.58 -12.11
C LYS A 349 15.88 6.15 -11.23
N GLY A 350 16.11 5.78 -9.98
CA GLY A 350 15.07 5.49 -9.01
C GLY A 350 14.18 6.70 -8.74
N TYR A 351 14.78 7.88 -8.55
CA TYR A 351 14.05 9.14 -8.42
C TYR A 351 13.15 9.41 -9.62
N MET A 352 13.68 9.24 -10.85
CA MET A 352 12.90 9.40 -12.08
C MET A 352 11.80 8.34 -12.22
N ASN A 353 12.02 7.13 -11.72
CA ASN A 353 11.01 6.09 -11.68
C ASN A 353 9.85 6.46 -10.75
N ALA A 354 10.14 6.84 -9.50
CA ALA A 354 9.12 7.21 -8.52
C ALA A 354 8.21 8.35 -8.99
N ARG A 355 8.77 9.34 -9.69
CA ARG A 355 8.02 10.47 -10.26
C ARG A 355 6.98 10.09 -11.32
N LYS A 356 7.03 8.89 -11.87
CA LYS A 356 6.03 8.39 -12.83
C LYS A 356 4.71 8.01 -12.14
N TYR A 357 4.73 7.77 -10.85
CA TYR A 357 3.60 7.27 -10.08
C TYR A 357 3.00 8.38 -9.23
N THR A 358 2.16 9.19 -9.83
CA THR A 358 1.41 10.26 -9.16
C THR A 358 -0.05 9.88 -9.02
N TRP A 359 -0.78 10.52 -8.10
CA TRP A 359 -2.22 10.31 -7.97
C TRP A 359 -3.00 10.84 -9.18
N ASP A 360 -2.48 11.85 -9.88
CA ASP A 360 -3.04 12.30 -11.16
C ASP A 360 -3.03 11.17 -12.18
N LYS A 361 -1.90 10.45 -12.31
CA LYS A 361 -1.81 9.30 -13.20
C LYS A 361 -2.76 8.17 -12.78
N SER A 362 -2.90 7.90 -11.47
CA SER A 362 -3.88 6.92 -10.97
C SER A 362 -5.31 7.31 -11.35
N ALA A 363 -5.64 8.60 -11.27
CA ALA A 363 -6.92 9.15 -11.70
C ALA A 363 -7.13 9.00 -13.20
N ASP A 364 -6.11 9.26 -14.03
CA ASP A 364 -6.15 9.09 -15.48
C ASP A 364 -6.38 7.62 -15.87
N GLU A 365 -5.66 6.70 -15.23
CA GLU A 365 -5.82 5.26 -15.44
C GLU A 365 -7.24 4.81 -15.09
N LEU A 366 -7.77 5.26 -13.95
CA LEU A 366 -9.15 4.98 -13.53
C LEU A 366 -10.15 5.58 -14.50
N TYR A 367 -10.02 6.85 -14.88
CA TYR A 367 -10.91 7.55 -15.82
C TYR A 367 -11.04 6.81 -17.15
N ASN A 368 -9.92 6.35 -17.69
CA ASN A 368 -9.90 5.59 -18.96
C ASN A 368 -10.69 4.28 -18.87
N VAL A 369 -10.72 3.64 -17.71
CA VAL A 369 -11.55 2.44 -17.47
C VAL A 369 -13.01 2.82 -17.35
N LEU A 370 -13.35 3.82 -16.52
CA LEU A 370 -14.72 4.24 -16.27
C LEU A 370 -15.44 4.63 -17.57
N ARG A 371 -14.76 5.28 -18.49
CA ARG A 371 -15.32 5.68 -19.79
C ARG A 371 -15.73 4.54 -20.70
N LYS A 372 -15.19 3.34 -20.52
CA LYS A 372 -15.59 2.15 -21.29
C LYS A 372 -16.96 1.60 -20.86
N TYR A 373 -17.42 1.96 -19.66
CA TYR A 373 -18.63 1.44 -19.03
C TYR A 373 -19.69 2.53 -18.75
N SER A 374 -19.49 3.75 -19.27
CA SER A 374 -20.38 4.91 -19.10
C SER A 374 -21.45 5.00 -20.20
#